data_c004c92b077bb92ef2b1efb3750ee743
#
_entry.id   c004c92b077bb92ef2b1efb3750ee743
#
_cell.length_a   1.000
_cell.length_b   1.000
_cell.length_c   1.000
_cell.angle_alpha   90.00
_cell.angle_beta   90.00
_cell.angle_gamma   90.00
#
_symmetry.space_group_name_H-M   'P 1'
#
loop_
_entity.id
_entity.type
_entity.pdbx_description
1 polymer ?
#
loop_
_entity_poly.entity_id
_entity_poly.type
_entity_poly.pdbx_seq_one_letter_code
_entity_poly.pdbx_strand_id
1 'polypeptide(L)'
;MADQNQVVRAAGVLMAISVLARLAGFIREQAIAAQFGTTMATDAYVVAYTVANIVYLIIGGALATVFIPVFASYLTGSNPVDAKNKNDYRQQNHLDRRSAWNLASTIINLTVLVLGGVTIIGIAVSPWLVQLIAPGFAPEPEKVQLTTQLTQIMFPITLLFALSMLFGVTLNTLQHFAVPALGSVVFSLTVLASVFTLGATWGIKGLAAGTVIATVFQVAIQVPVLWRKGMRYSLVLDLKHPGVRQIGVLMGPVLLGNAVAQAYVFIERIIASHLAEGCIAALNFANKLYLLPFNLFALAINIAIFPTMSAHAANNDLAALRKTTFGGLKLVGLLTIPAMVWLIVLAEPIVRLTFERGAFDDHSTGLTTFALSFYVLGLFALGAFNVLNRAFYALHDTRTPVLISIFTVLFNLAMALILVRYLQHGGLALAAALAANLNLILAYYFLRPRLPNWRGRELFAPLGKIVLASGIMGAGIWVTARCLIQLTGGSTGLMAQLLTVGIASSVGLIIYLGLIWWWKPDEELVEMVRKMGQRVVQRVRG
;
A
#
# COMPACT_ATOMS: atom_id res chain seq x y z
N MET A 1 18.01 -12.82 -27.86
CA MET A 1 17.59 -13.94 -26.98
C MET A 1 18.25 -13.92 -25.60
N ALA A 2 19.57 -13.64 -25.47
CA ALA A 2 20.22 -13.55 -24.15
C ALA A 2 19.66 -12.44 -23.25
N ASP A 3 19.27 -11.31 -23.82
CA ASP A 3 18.72 -10.16 -23.10
C ASP A 3 17.29 -10.40 -22.54
N GLN A 4 16.45 -11.13 -23.28
CA GLN A 4 15.11 -11.49 -22.83
C GLN A 4 15.12 -12.47 -21.64
N ASN A 5 16.02 -13.43 -21.62
CA ASN A 5 16.16 -14.39 -20.52
C ASN A 5 16.65 -13.71 -19.22
N GLN A 6 17.52 -12.71 -19.32
CA GLN A 6 17.95 -11.92 -18.15
C GLN A 6 16.80 -11.08 -17.58
N VAL A 7 15.99 -10.44 -18.42
CA VAL A 7 14.83 -9.64 -17.99
C VAL A 7 13.77 -10.53 -17.32
N VAL A 8 13.50 -11.72 -17.88
CA VAL A 8 12.55 -12.69 -17.30
C VAL A 8 13.04 -13.22 -15.95
N ARG A 9 14.33 -13.53 -15.83
CA ARG A 9 14.94 -13.99 -14.58
C ARG A 9 14.91 -12.89 -13.51
N ALA A 10 15.23 -11.66 -13.88
CA ALA A 10 15.17 -10.51 -12.97
C ALA A 10 13.73 -10.25 -12.50
N ALA A 11 12.74 -10.32 -13.39
CA ALA A 11 11.33 -10.18 -13.03
C ALA A 11 10.84 -11.30 -12.09
N GLY A 12 11.29 -12.55 -12.31
CA GLY A 12 10.98 -13.68 -11.42
C GLY A 12 11.55 -13.49 -10.02
N VAL A 13 12.81 -13.07 -9.91
CA VAL A 13 13.47 -12.76 -8.63
C VAL A 13 12.74 -11.62 -7.90
N LEU A 14 12.35 -10.56 -8.61
CA LEU A 14 11.60 -9.44 -8.02
C LEU A 14 10.23 -9.88 -7.51
N MET A 15 9.51 -10.73 -8.25
CA MET A 15 8.25 -11.29 -7.79
C MET A 15 8.43 -12.14 -6.52
N ALA A 16 9.43 -13.02 -6.49
CA ALA A 16 9.73 -13.84 -5.32
C ALA A 16 10.07 -12.98 -4.08
N ILE A 17 10.91 -11.96 -4.24
CA ILE A 17 11.24 -11.03 -3.15
C ILE A 17 10.01 -10.25 -2.70
N SER A 18 9.15 -9.80 -3.62
CA SER A 18 7.92 -9.08 -3.30
C SER A 18 6.94 -9.95 -2.50
N VAL A 19 6.79 -11.22 -2.86
CA VAL A 19 5.98 -12.18 -2.10
C VAL A 19 6.59 -12.40 -0.71
N LEU A 20 7.90 -12.62 -0.64
CA LEU A 20 8.61 -12.78 0.64
C LEU A 20 8.45 -11.56 1.55
N ALA A 21 8.54 -10.34 1.00
CA ALA A 21 8.34 -9.11 1.75
C ALA A 21 6.92 -8.99 2.34
N ARG A 22 5.91 -9.41 1.57
CA ARG A 22 4.52 -9.43 2.05
C ARG A 22 4.30 -10.47 3.13
N LEU A 23 4.84 -11.67 2.97
CA LEU A 23 4.78 -12.73 3.98
C LEU A 23 5.50 -12.31 5.26
N ALA A 24 6.72 -11.80 5.17
CA ALA A 24 7.47 -11.29 6.31
C ALA A 24 6.74 -10.14 7.02
N GLY A 25 6.13 -9.21 6.25
CA GLY A 25 5.30 -8.16 6.79
C GLY A 25 4.06 -8.68 7.51
N PHE A 26 3.41 -9.70 6.98
CA PHE A 26 2.23 -10.30 7.59
C PHE A 26 2.57 -11.05 8.90
N ILE A 27 3.65 -11.85 8.90
CA ILE A 27 4.15 -12.54 10.11
C ILE A 27 4.54 -11.51 11.19
N ARG A 28 5.15 -10.41 10.81
CA ARG A 28 5.45 -9.29 11.73
C ARG A 28 4.19 -8.76 12.40
N GLU A 29 3.13 -8.48 11.64
CA GLU A 29 1.87 -7.98 12.21
C GLU A 29 1.23 -9.01 13.17
N GLN A 30 1.32 -10.30 12.84
CA GLN A 30 0.87 -11.38 13.75
C GLN A 30 1.66 -11.39 15.06
N ALA A 31 2.98 -11.22 15.00
CA ALA A 31 3.82 -11.19 16.19
C ALA A 31 3.54 -9.95 17.06
N ILE A 32 3.32 -8.78 16.44
CA ILE A 32 2.92 -7.56 17.15
C ILE A 32 1.56 -7.76 17.84
N ALA A 33 0.59 -8.32 17.12
CA ALA A 33 -0.72 -8.62 17.66
C ALA A 33 -0.63 -9.60 18.85
N ALA A 34 0.12 -10.69 18.70
CA ALA A 34 0.29 -11.69 19.74
C ALA A 34 0.98 -11.15 21.01
N GLN A 35 1.93 -10.24 20.87
CA GLN A 35 2.68 -9.69 22.00
C GLN A 35 1.97 -8.54 22.69
N PHE A 36 1.21 -7.70 21.94
CA PHE A 36 0.68 -6.45 22.46
C PHE A 36 -0.85 -6.31 22.36
N GLY A 37 -1.54 -7.16 21.59
CA GLY A 37 -3.00 -7.14 21.42
C GLY A 37 -3.56 -5.81 20.91
N THR A 38 -4.84 -5.54 21.19
CA THR A 38 -5.50 -4.24 20.97
C THR A 38 -5.58 -3.44 22.26
N THR A 39 -4.43 -3.04 22.79
CA THR A 39 -4.29 -2.34 24.06
C THR A 39 -4.01 -0.84 23.86
N MET A 40 -4.10 -0.07 24.95
CA MET A 40 -3.67 1.32 25.02
C MET A 40 -2.25 1.51 24.45
N ALA A 41 -1.34 0.58 24.78
CA ALA A 41 0.04 0.64 24.31
C ALA A 41 0.14 0.49 22.78
N THR A 42 -0.66 -0.38 22.18
CA THR A 42 -0.71 -0.57 20.74
C THR A 42 -1.35 0.63 20.04
N ASP A 43 -2.41 1.21 20.61
CA ASP A 43 -3.00 2.46 20.10
C ASP A 43 -1.95 3.59 20.08
N ALA A 44 -1.23 3.77 21.19
CA ALA A 44 -0.17 4.75 21.32
C ALA A 44 0.96 4.55 20.28
N TYR A 45 1.37 3.28 20.07
CA TYR A 45 2.36 2.91 19.05
C TYR A 45 1.89 3.23 17.62
N VAL A 46 0.64 2.88 17.29
CA VAL A 46 0.08 3.14 15.96
C VAL A 46 -0.03 4.64 15.68
N VAL A 47 -0.41 5.45 16.68
CA VAL A 47 -0.44 6.92 16.56
C VAL A 47 0.97 7.46 16.37
N ALA A 48 1.93 7.06 17.21
CA ALA A 48 3.33 7.50 17.10
C ALA A 48 3.96 7.17 15.75
N TYR A 49 3.75 5.93 15.28
CA TYR A 49 4.19 5.50 13.95
C TYR A 49 3.55 6.33 12.84
N THR A 50 2.25 6.64 12.96
CA THR A 50 1.52 7.44 11.97
C THR A 50 2.10 8.84 11.86
N VAL A 51 2.44 9.51 12.99
CA VAL A 51 3.06 10.85 12.99
C VAL A 51 4.37 10.84 12.19
N ALA A 52 5.29 9.93 12.50
CA ALA A 52 6.59 9.84 11.83
C ALA A 52 6.42 9.47 10.34
N ASN A 53 5.49 8.57 10.01
CA ASN A 53 5.26 8.09 8.66
C ASN A 53 4.59 9.12 7.74
N ILE A 54 3.65 9.93 8.24
CA ILE A 54 3.01 11.01 7.46
C ILE A 54 4.05 12.00 6.96
N VAL A 55 4.95 12.46 7.84
CA VAL A 55 6.00 13.41 7.48
C VAL A 55 6.91 12.83 6.39
N TYR A 56 7.31 11.57 6.54
CA TYR A 56 8.08 10.85 5.53
C TYR A 56 7.34 10.73 4.19
N LEU A 57 6.06 10.36 4.19
CA LEU A 57 5.28 10.17 2.95
C LEU A 57 5.08 11.48 2.20
N ILE A 58 4.91 12.59 2.91
CA ILE A 58 4.78 13.91 2.28
C ILE A 58 6.11 14.33 1.65
N ILE A 59 7.19 14.35 2.42
CA ILE A 59 8.47 14.93 1.98
C ILE A 59 9.29 13.93 1.18
N GLY A 60 9.53 12.73 1.73
CA GLY A 60 10.32 11.68 1.07
C GLY A 60 9.65 11.16 -0.19
N GLY A 61 8.30 10.99 -0.16
CA GLY A 61 7.52 10.60 -1.34
C GLY A 61 7.59 11.62 -2.47
N ALA A 62 7.52 12.91 -2.15
CA ALA A 62 7.68 13.98 -3.14
C ALA A 62 9.09 13.98 -3.74
N LEU A 63 10.10 13.88 -2.87
CA LEU A 63 11.49 13.84 -3.29
C LEU A 63 11.76 12.68 -4.24
N ALA A 64 11.32 11.47 -3.91
CA ALA A 64 11.51 10.30 -4.75
C ALA A 64 10.86 10.45 -6.13
N THR A 65 9.64 10.99 -6.17
CA THR A 65 8.90 11.18 -7.43
C THR A 65 9.64 12.13 -8.39
N VAL A 66 10.21 13.21 -7.84
CA VAL A 66 10.88 14.25 -8.63
C VAL A 66 12.32 13.88 -8.94
N PHE A 67 13.00 13.17 -8.04
CA PHE A 67 14.41 12.80 -8.19
C PHE A 67 14.64 11.85 -9.37
N ILE A 68 13.77 10.86 -9.60
CA ILE A 68 13.94 9.84 -10.64
C ILE A 68 14.19 10.47 -12.04
N PRO A 69 13.29 11.29 -12.60
CA PRO A 69 13.47 11.82 -13.94
C PRO A 69 14.69 12.74 -14.04
N VAL A 70 14.94 13.55 -13.02
CA VAL A 70 16.08 14.48 -13.02
C VAL A 70 17.41 13.70 -12.93
N PHE A 71 17.54 12.75 -12.02
CA PHE A 71 18.75 11.94 -11.90
C PHE A 71 19.02 11.10 -13.15
N ALA A 72 17.95 10.50 -13.74
CA ALA A 72 18.07 9.72 -14.97
C ALA A 72 18.58 10.58 -16.15
N SER A 73 18.11 11.83 -16.29
CA SER A 73 18.56 12.72 -17.37
C SER A 73 20.05 13.07 -17.26
N TYR A 74 20.57 13.20 -16.02
CA TYR A 74 22.01 13.41 -15.79
C TYR A 74 22.84 12.14 -16.04
N LEU A 75 22.29 10.95 -15.79
CA LEU A 75 22.98 9.68 -16.07
C LEU A 75 23.09 9.38 -17.57
N THR A 76 22.11 9.81 -18.38
CA THR A 76 22.03 9.51 -19.82
C THR A 76 22.59 10.63 -20.71
N GLY A 77 23.06 11.74 -20.13
CA GLY A 77 23.55 12.89 -20.88
C GLY A 77 22.47 13.60 -21.73
N SER A 78 21.19 13.33 -21.45
CA SER A 78 20.06 13.90 -22.20
C SER A 78 19.50 15.18 -21.55
N ASN A 79 20.33 15.91 -20.81
CA ASN A 79 19.90 17.10 -20.08
C ASN A 79 19.62 18.27 -21.04
N PRO A 80 18.40 18.83 -21.05
CA PRO A 80 18.06 19.93 -21.98
C PRO A 80 18.87 21.22 -21.75
N VAL A 81 19.51 21.36 -20.58
CA VAL A 81 20.34 22.52 -20.24
C VAL A 81 21.69 22.50 -20.97
N ASP A 82 22.23 21.31 -21.24
CA ASP A 82 23.55 21.15 -21.89
C ASP A 82 23.49 20.85 -23.39
N ALA A 83 22.30 20.86 -23.99
CA ALA A 83 22.07 20.48 -25.39
C ALA A 83 22.71 21.43 -26.42
N LYS A 84 23.44 22.47 -26.01
CA LYS A 84 24.05 23.46 -26.94
C LYS A 84 25.37 23.00 -27.55
N ASN A 85 26.02 21.92 -27.11
CA ASN A 85 27.30 21.44 -27.66
C ASN A 85 27.30 19.93 -27.91
N LYS A 86 26.82 19.50 -29.08
CA LYS A 86 26.65 18.06 -29.43
C LYS A 86 27.92 17.34 -29.94
N ASN A 87 29.11 17.93 -29.88
CA ASN A 87 30.25 17.43 -30.66
C ASN A 87 31.28 16.59 -29.87
N ASP A 88 31.08 16.28 -28.57
CA ASP A 88 32.11 15.54 -27.82
C ASP A 88 31.50 14.44 -26.89
N TYR A 89 30.98 13.38 -27.52
CA TYR A 89 30.25 12.29 -26.85
C TYR A 89 31.08 11.47 -25.83
N ARG A 90 32.40 11.43 -25.93
CA ARG A 90 33.22 10.59 -25.00
C ARG A 90 33.64 11.34 -23.73
N GLN A 91 33.97 12.61 -23.82
CA GLN A 91 34.28 13.43 -22.64
C GLN A 91 33.01 13.79 -21.86
N GLN A 92 31.88 14.02 -22.54
CA GLN A 92 30.58 14.27 -21.95
C GLN A 92 30.13 13.14 -21.01
N ASN A 93 30.24 11.87 -21.40
CA ASN A 93 29.81 10.74 -20.59
C ASN A 93 30.50 10.64 -19.20
N HIS A 94 31.77 11.07 -19.08
CA HIS A 94 32.46 11.07 -17.79
C HIS A 94 32.12 12.28 -16.92
N LEU A 95 31.89 13.42 -17.52
CA LEU A 95 31.45 14.66 -16.88
C LEU A 95 30.01 14.50 -16.37
N ASP A 96 29.13 13.91 -17.17
CA ASP A 96 27.71 13.67 -16.84
C ASP A 96 27.55 12.73 -15.63
N ARG A 97 28.31 11.63 -15.57
CA ARG A 97 28.27 10.73 -14.40
C ARG A 97 28.78 11.39 -13.11
N ARG A 98 29.81 12.22 -13.20
CA ARG A 98 30.31 12.96 -12.02
C ARG A 98 29.29 14.00 -11.56
N SER A 99 28.66 14.70 -12.49
CA SER A 99 27.58 15.65 -12.21
C SER A 99 26.36 14.95 -11.60
N ALA A 100 25.95 13.79 -12.13
CA ALA A 100 24.88 12.98 -11.55
C ALA A 100 25.15 12.57 -10.10
N TRP A 101 26.40 12.12 -9.78
CA TRP A 101 26.75 11.75 -8.41
C TRP A 101 26.90 12.95 -7.48
N ASN A 102 27.32 14.11 -7.98
CA ASN A 102 27.33 15.36 -7.23
C ASN A 102 25.87 15.79 -6.90
N LEU A 103 24.97 15.69 -7.87
CA LEU A 103 23.54 15.93 -7.66
C LEU A 103 22.98 14.98 -6.58
N ALA A 104 23.24 13.66 -6.70
CA ALA A 104 22.78 12.68 -5.74
C ALA A 104 23.34 12.97 -4.34
N SER A 105 24.66 13.26 -4.22
CA SER A 105 25.27 13.61 -2.94
C SER A 105 24.69 14.88 -2.34
N THR A 106 24.47 15.93 -3.15
CA THR A 106 23.84 17.17 -2.68
C THR A 106 22.41 16.92 -2.19
N ILE A 107 21.62 16.12 -2.90
CA ILE A 107 20.25 15.79 -2.48
C ILE A 107 20.25 14.93 -1.22
N ILE A 108 21.17 13.97 -1.07
CA ILE A 108 21.33 13.18 0.16
C ILE A 108 21.66 14.11 1.33
N ASN A 109 22.67 14.99 1.18
CA ASN A 109 23.09 15.93 2.22
C ASN A 109 21.96 16.90 2.59
N LEU A 110 21.24 17.41 1.59
CA LEU A 110 20.07 18.27 1.82
C LEU A 110 18.95 17.53 2.55
N THR A 111 18.70 16.27 2.18
CA THR A 111 17.72 15.40 2.86
C THR A 111 18.12 15.19 4.33
N VAL A 112 19.39 14.91 4.60
CA VAL A 112 19.91 14.76 5.98
C VAL A 112 19.76 16.05 6.77
N LEU A 113 20.10 17.19 6.19
CA LEU A 113 19.97 18.49 6.86
C LEU A 113 18.51 18.85 7.13
N VAL A 114 17.65 18.79 6.12
CA VAL A 114 16.26 19.21 6.24
C VAL A 114 15.48 18.24 7.13
N LEU A 115 15.52 16.93 6.83
CA LEU A 115 14.78 15.94 7.62
C LEU A 115 15.46 15.64 8.96
N GLY A 116 16.76 15.84 9.09
CA GLY A 116 17.45 15.84 10.39
C GLY A 116 16.97 16.98 11.27
N GLY A 117 16.88 18.18 10.72
CA GLY A 117 16.27 19.34 11.41
C GLY A 117 14.80 19.11 11.77
N VAL A 118 13.99 18.59 10.82
CA VAL A 118 12.59 18.20 11.06
C VAL A 118 12.50 17.13 12.16
N THR A 119 13.42 16.17 12.19
CA THR A 119 13.46 15.13 13.21
C THR A 119 13.74 15.73 14.60
N ILE A 120 14.73 16.60 14.73
CA ILE A 120 15.07 17.26 16.02
C ILE A 120 13.90 18.13 16.48
N ILE A 121 13.35 18.94 15.59
CA ILE A 121 12.18 19.79 15.91
C ILE A 121 10.99 18.90 16.27
N GLY A 122 10.73 17.84 15.49
CA GLY A 122 9.64 16.91 15.73
C GLY A 122 9.73 16.20 17.08
N ILE A 123 10.94 15.81 17.51
CA ILE A 123 11.17 15.25 18.85
C ILE A 123 10.82 16.32 19.94
N ALA A 124 11.25 17.56 19.75
CA ALA A 124 10.98 18.62 20.71
C ALA A 124 9.49 18.99 20.79
N VAL A 125 8.80 19.03 19.64
CA VAL A 125 7.37 19.39 19.57
C VAL A 125 6.42 18.18 19.67
N SER A 126 6.94 16.98 19.91
CA SER A 126 6.15 15.75 20.02
C SER A 126 4.94 15.85 20.94
N PRO A 127 5.00 16.50 22.14
CA PRO A 127 3.83 16.63 23.00
C PRO A 127 2.65 17.35 22.31
N TRP A 128 2.95 18.41 21.55
CA TRP A 128 1.92 19.16 20.81
C TRP A 128 1.43 18.41 19.58
N LEU A 129 2.33 17.69 18.89
CA LEU A 129 1.93 16.84 17.75
C LEU A 129 0.98 15.73 18.18
N VAL A 130 1.23 15.12 19.33
CA VAL A 130 0.34 14.08 19.88
C VAL A 130 -1.02 14.66 20.25
N GLN A 131 -1.06 15.83 20.89
CA GLN A 131 -2.32 16.52 21.18
C GLN A 131 -3.09 16.92 19.92
N LEU A 132 -2.39 17.26 18.84
CA LEU A 132 -3.01 17.62 17.57
C LEU A 132 -3.59 16.41 16.84
N ILE A 133 -2.87 15.27 16.83
CA ILE A 133 -3.27 14.08 16.06
C ILE A 133 -4.14 13.10 16.85
N ALA A 134 -4.07 13.15 18.16
CA ALA A 134 -4.86 12.32 19.06
C ALA A 134 -5.42 13.15 20.24
N PRO A 135 -6.25 14.17 19.97
CA PRO A 135 -6.83 15.02 21.02
C PRO A 135 -7.71 14.24 22.00
N GLY A 136 -8.31 13.13 21.55
CA GLY A 136 -9.11 12.27 22.40
C GLY A 136 -8.34 11.53 23.49
N PHE A 137 -6.98 11.54 23.45
CA PHE A 137 -6.16 10.97 24.53
C PHE A 137 -6.00 11.94 25.72
N ALA A 138 -6.38 13.20 25.57
CA ALA A 138 -6.20 14.23 26.61
C ALA A 138 -6.74 13.85 28.01
N PRO A 139 -7.87 13.10 28.16
CA PRO A 139 -8.37 12.67 29.47
C PRO A 139 -7.47 11.62 30.17
N GLU A 140 -6.56 10.97 29.42
CA GLU A 140 -5.69 9.88 29.88
C GLU A 140 -4.21 10.32 29.85
N PRO A 141 -3.68 10.98 30.90
CA PRO A 141 -2.31 11.53 30.90
C PRO A 141 -1.22 10.50 30.62
N GLU A 142 -1.40 9.27 31.13
CA GLU A 142 -0.47 8.15 30.88
C GLU A 142 -0.38 7.78 29.39
N LYS A 143 -1.53 7.75 28.71
CA LYS A 143 -1.61 7.47 27.27
C LYS A 143 -0.95 8.57 26.44
N VAL A 144 -1.18 9.84 26.80
CA VAL A 144 -0.51 10.99 26.17
C VAL A 144 1.00 10.92 26.38
N GLN A 145 1.45 10.67 27.61
CA GLN A 145 2.87 10.56 27.93
C GLN A 145 3.53 9.39 27.18
N LEU A 146 2.91 8.23 27.18
CA LEU A 146 3.41 7.07 26.44
C LEU A 146 3.48 7.36 24.93
N THR A 147 2.42 7.89 24.34
CA THR A 147 2.37 8.25 22.92
C THR A 147 3.46 9.27 22.56
N THR A 148 3.68 10.26 23.42
CA THR A 148 4.73 11.26 23.24
C THR A 148 6.12 10.61 23.25
N GLN A 149 6.42 9.76 24.22
CA GLN A 149 7.71 9.05 24.31
C GLN A 149 7.93 8.15 23.09
N LEU A 150 6.90 7.41 22.67
CA LEU A 150 6.97 6.57 21.47
C LEU A 150 7.19 7.41 20.21
N THR A 151 6.53 8.57 20.10
CA THR A 151 6.72 9.51 18.99
C THR A 151 8.16 10.02 18.95
N GLN A 152 8.73 10.40 20.11
CA GLN A 152 10.12 10.84 20.21
C GLN A 152 11.11 9.75 19.78
N ILE A 153 10.91 8.50 20.24
CA ILE A 153 11.73 7.35 19.84
C ILE A 153 11.63 7.10 18.33
N MET A 154 10.43 7.20 17.76
CA MET A 154 10.15 6.83 16.36
C MET A 154 10.39 7.96 15.36
N PHE A 155 10.49 9.22 15.78
CA PHE A 155 10.66 10.34 14.84
C PHE A 155 11.87 10.21 13.90
N PRO A 156 13.04 9.63 14.31
CA PRO A 156 14.15 9.36 13.40
C PRO A 156 13.81 8.50 12.17
N ILE A 157 12.73 7.71 12.23
CA ILE A 157 12.23 6.91 11.09
C ILE A 157 11.95 7.81 9.88
N THR A 158 11.50 9.04 10.10
CA THR A 158 11.20 10.02 9.05
C THR A 158 12.40 10.25 8.14
N LEU A 159 13.57 10.52 8.72
CA LEU A 159 14.82 10.70 7.98
C LEU A 159 15.27 9.38 7.34
N LEU A 160 15.27 8.31 8.11
CA LEU A 160 15.79 7.01 7.67
C LEU A 160 14.96 6.42 6.52
N PHE A 161 13.63 6.49 6.57
CA PHE A 161 12.78 6.07 5.46
C PHE A 161 12.97 6.92 4.21
N ALA A 162 13.13 8.23 4.36
CA ALA A 162 13.42 9.11 3.22
C ALA A 162 14.75 8.77 2.56
N LEU A 163 15.79 8.49 3.33
CA LEU A 163 17.08 8.01 2.82
C LEU A 163 16.96 6.64 2.15
N SER A 164 16.24 5.69 2.78
CA SER A 164 16.00 4.38 2.18
C SER A 164 15.27 4.49 0.85
N MET A 165 14.28 5.37 0.76
CA MET A 165 13.53 5.61 -0.47
C MET A 165 14.42 6.26 -1.54
N LEU A 166 15.22 7.27 -1.19
CA LEU A 166 16.14 7.93 -2.11
C LEU A 166 17.20 6.95 -2.65
N PHE A 167 17.76 6.10 -1.79
CA PHE A 167 18.71 5.05 -2.20
C PHE A 167 18.03 4.01 -3.09
N GLY A 168 16.82 3.58 -2.72
CA GLY A 168 16.02 2.65 -3.51
C GLY A 168 15.71 3.17 -4.91
N VAL A 169 15.30 4.43 -5.01
CA VAL A 169 15.04 5.10 -6.29
C VAL A 169 16.33 5.22 -7.13
N THR A 170 17.45 5.57 -6.50
CA THR A 170 18.76 5.62 -7.17
C THR A 170 19.15 4.25 -7.73
N LEU A 171 19.01 3.18 -6.93
CA LEU A 171 19.26 1.80 -7.37
C LEU A 171 18.33 1.36 -8.50
N ASN A 172 17.05 1.72 -8.43
CA ASN A 172 16.08 1.43 -9.48
C ASN A 172 16.45 2.13 -10.81
N THR A 173 16.91 3.39 -10.75
CA THR A 173 17.40 4.12 -11.94
C THR A 173 18.64 3.43 -12.52
N LEU A 174 19.47 2.80 -11.68
CA LEU A 174 20.61 1.98 -12.08
C LEU A 174 20.23 0.53 -12.47
N GLN A 175 18.94 0.25 -12.69
CA GLN A 175 18.38 -1.07 -13.06
C GLN A 175 18.68 -2.16 -12.01
N HIS A 176 18.77 -1.79 -10.72
CA HIS A 176 19.03 -2.71 -9.63
C HIS A 176 17.89 -2.73 -8.62
N PHE A 177 16.86 -3.51 -8.92
CA PHE A 177 15.59 -3.51 -8.17
C PHE A 177 15.57 -4.46 -6.97
N ALA A 178 16.44 -5.47 -6.95
CA ALA A 178 16.38 -6.54 -5.95
C ALA A 178 16.68 -6.04 -4.51
N VAL A 179 17.67 -5.17 -4.35
CA VAL A 179 18.11 -4.71 -3.03
C VAL A 179 17.10 -3.77 -2.36
N PRO A 180 16.49 -2.78 -3.05
CA PRO A 180 15.39 -2.02 -2.47
C PRO A 180 14.22 -2.91 -2.02
N ALA A 181 13.87 -3.94 -2.80
CA ALA A 181 12.83 -4.90 -2.44
C ALA A 181 13.21 -5.75 -1.21
N LEU A 182 14.48 -6.22 -1.12
CA LEU A 182 15.01 -6.91 0.05
C LEU A 182 15.04 -6.04 1.31
N GLY A 183 15.20 -4.73 1.16
CA GLY A 183 15.10 -3.78 2.27
C GLY A 183 13.82 -3.92 3.08
N SER A 184 12.68 -4.13 2.40
CA SER A 184 11.38 -4.36 3.07
C SER A 184 11.33 -5.70 3.82
N VAL A 185 12.03 -6.72 3.34
CA VAL A 185 12.15 -8.02 4.03
C VAL A 185 13.00 -7.85 5.29
N VAL A 186 14.16 -7.22 5.17
CA VAL A 186 15.08 -6.95 6.29
C VAL A 186 14.37 -6.12 7.37
N PHE A 187 13.66 -5.06 6.98
CA PHE A 187 12.84 -4.28 7.89
C PHE A 187 11.85 -5.16 8.66
N SER A 188 11.05 -5.97 7.94
CA SER A 188 10.03 -6.82 8.57
C SER A 188 10.62 -7.87 9.49
N LEU A 189 11.73 -8.51 9.11
CA LEU A 189 12.41 -9.51 9.94
C LEU A 189 13.07 -8.88 11.16
N THR A 190 13.64 -7.68 11.04
CA THR A 190 14.24 -6.98 12.18
C THR A 190 13.18 -6.53 13.19
N VAL A 191 12.03 -6.00 12.73
CA VAL A 191 10.91 -5.69 13.62
C VAL A 191 10.39 -6.97 14.28
N LEU A 192 10.22 -8.06 13.53
CA LEU A 192 9.81 -9.36 14.07
C LEU A 192 10.76 -9.85 15.18
N ALA A 193 12.07 -9.78 14.95
CA ALA A 193 13.07 -10.12 15.97
C ALA A 193 12.97 -9.21 17.18
N SER A 194 12.75 -7.91 16.99
CA SER A 194 12.62 -6.94 18.08
C SER A 194 11.36 -7.14 18.92
N VAL A 195 10.27 -7.69 18.38
CA VAL A 195 9.08 -8.06 19.16
C VAL A 195 9.46 -9.05 20.27
N PHE A 196 10.24 -10.08 19.95
CA PHE A 196 10.61 -11.15 20.89
C PHE A 196 11.84 -10.82 21.75
N THR A 197 12.62 -9.79 21.40
CA THR A 197 13.80 -9.36 22.17
C THR A 197 13.53 -8.08 22.94
N LEU A 198 13.63 -6.94 22.29
CA LEU A 198 13.42 -5.63 22.91
C LEU A 198 11.97 -5.43 23.39
N GLY A 199 11.00 -5.95 22.66
CA GLY A 199 9.58 -5.91 23.03
C GLY A 199 9.28 -6.72 24.27
N ALA A 200 9.95 -7.86 24.45
CA ALA A 200 9.78 -8.69 25.64
C ALA A 200 10.40 -8.04 26.89
N THR A 201 11.47 -7.23 26.75
CA THR A 201 12.17 -6.60 27.89
C THR A 201 11.65 -5.20 28.22
N TRP A 202 11.39 -4.38 27.20
CA TRP A 202 11.01 -2.96 27.34
C TRP A 202 9.57 -2.68 26.91
N GLY A 203 8.78 -3.73 26.66
CA GLY A 203 7.40 -3.60 26.20
C GLY A 203 7.30 -2.86 24.86
N ILE A 204 6.26 -2.05 24.72
CA ILE A 204 5.97 -1.31 23.48
C ILE A 204 7.07 -0.28 23.10
N LYS A 205 7.83 0.23 24.07
CA LYS A 205 8.99 1.11 23.82
C LYS A 205 10.11 0.32 23.11
N GLY A 206 10.29 -0.95 23.49
CA GLY A 206 11.22 -1.85 22.82
C GLY A 206 10.84 -2.12 21.37
N LEU A 207 9.54 -2.27 21.08
CA LEU A 207 9.04 -2.38 19.71
C LEU A 207 9.32 -1.11 18.90
N ALA A 208 9.09 0.07 19.51
CA ALA A 208 9.36 1.36 18.86
C ALA A 208 10.85 1.52 18.52
N ALA A 209 11.73 1.23 19.47
CA ALA A 209 13.18 1.23 19.24
C ALA A 209 13.60 0.22 18.17
N GLY A 210 13.04 -1.00 18.23
CA GLY A 210 13.25 -2.04 17.21
C GLY A 210 12.83 -1.63 15.82
N THR A 211 11.76 -0.85 15.69
CA THR A 211 11.30 -0.29 14.41
C THR A 211 12.30 0.72 13.85
N VAL A 212 12.91 1.54 14.70
CA VAL A 212 14.00 2.45 14.28
C VAL A 212 15.22 1.65 13.81
N ILE A 213 15.65 0.65 14.58
CA ILE A 213 16.77 -0.24 14.23
C ILE A 213 16.49 -0.96 12.90
N ALA A 214 15.27 -1.43 12.69
CA ALA A 214 14.85 -2.05 11.44
C ALA A 214 15.01 -1.10 10.23
N THR A 215 14.69 0.18 10.44
CA THR A 215 14.85 1.18 9.38
C THR A 215 16.32 1.48 9.10
N VAL A 216 17.18 1.48 10.14
CA VAL A 216 18.64 1.58 9.95
C VAL A 216 19.17 0.42 9.11
N PHE A 217 18.78 -0.82 9.40
CA PHE A 217 19.19 -1.97 8.60
C PHE A 217 18.65 -1.93 7.17
N GLN A 218 17.42 -1.42 6.98
CA GLN A 218 16.85 -1.22 5.65
C GLN A 218 17.68 -0.23 4.81
N VAL A 219 18.20 0.84 5.42
CA VAL A 219 19.12 1.78 4.77
C VAL A 219 20.48 1.11 4.53
N ALA A 220 21.03 0.46 5.56
CA ALA A 220 22.37 -0.11 5.55
C ALA A 220 22.58 -1.15 4.44
N ILE A 221 21.57 -2.00 4.15
CA ILE A 221 21.69 -3.02 3.09
C ILE A 221 21.84 -2.41 1.69
N GLN A 222 21.37 -1.18 1.48
CA GLN A 222 21.42 -0.49 0.19
C GLN A 222 22.78 0.17 -0.08
N VAL A 223 23.46 0.64 0.96
CA VAL A 223 24.71 1.42 0.84
C VAL A 223 25.84 0.65 0.14
N PRO A 224 26.18 -0.61 0.50
CA PRO A 224 27.26 -1.34 -0.18
C PRO A 224 27.01 -1.54 -1.67
N VAL A 225 25.75 -1.69 -2.05
CA VAL A 225 25.38 -1.90 -3.47
C VAL A 225 25.47 -0.58 -4.24
N LEU A 226 25.08 0.54 -3.65
CA LEU A 226 25.29 1.87 -4.25
C LEU A 226 26.78 2.12 -4.52
N TRP A 227 27.66 1.80 -3.56
CA TRP A 227 29.11 1.92 -3.75
C TRP A 227 29.63 1.03 -4.89
N ARG A 228 29.19 -0.24 -4.94
CA ARG A 228 29.54 -1.15 -6.03
C ARG A 228 29.06 -0.69 -7.40
N LYS A 229 27.97 0.07 -7.44
CA LYS A 229 27.41 0.67 -8.68
C LYS A 229 28.07 2.00 -9.07
N GLY A 230 29.12 2.40 -8.35
CA GLY A 230 29.94 3.55 -8.67
C GLY A 230 29.50 4.84 -8.00
N MET A 231 28.66 4.77 -6.97
CA MET A 231 28.34 5.94 -6.16
C MET A 231 29.61 6.48 -5.52
N ARG A 232 29.94 7.71 -5.80
CA ARG A 232 30.99 8.48 -5.12
C ARG A 232 30.31 9.54 -4.27
N TYR A 233 30.05 9.19 -3.01
CA TYR A 233 29.48 10.14 -2.07
C TYR A 233 30.49 11.23 -1.72
N SER A 234 30.02 12.47 -1.71
CA SER A 234 30.80 13.65 -1.31
C SER A 234 29.98 14.55 -0.40
N LEU A 235 30.61 15.15 0.61
CA LEU A 235 30.00 16.14 1.51
C LEU A 235 29.90 17.51 0.79
N VAL A 236 29.21 17.54 -0.34
CA VAL A 236 29.01 18.76 -1.14
C VAL A 236 27.56 19.21 -0.99
N LEU A 237 27.36 20.51 -0.79
CA LEU A 237 26.06 21.18 -0.80
C LEU A 237 26.06 22.22 -1.92
N ASP A 238 25.95 21.75 -3.15
CA ASP A 238 25.85 22.61 -4.32
C ASP A 238 24.39 22.99 -4.63
N LEU A 239 23.88 23.97 -3.90
CA LEU A 239 22.52 24.50 -4.12
C LEU A 239 22.37 25.24 -5.47
N LYS A 240 23.49 25.59 -6.13
CA LYS A 240 23.48 26.24 -7.43
C LYS A 240 23.38 25.22 -8.58
N HIS A 241 23.54 23.92 -8.28
CA HIS A 241 23.42 22.87 -9.28
C HIS A 241 22.04 22.94 -9.97
N PRO A 242 21.97 23.00 -11.33
CA PRO A 242 20.70 23.17 -12.04
C PRO A 242 19.67 22.10 -11.70
N GLY A 243 20.11 20.85 -11.50
CA GLY A 243 19.26 19.73 -11.10
C GLY A 243 18.63 19.92 -9.70
N VAL A 244 19.35 20.53 -8.76
CA VAL A 244 18.81 20.82 -7.42
C VAL A 244 17.69 21.86 -7.51
N ARG A 245 17.91 22.92 -8.31
CA ARG A 245 16.88 23.95 -8.56
C ARG A 245 15.65 23.35 -9.24
N GLN A 246 15.85 22.48 -10.23
CA GLN A 246 14.76 21.78 -10.92
C GLN A 246 13.94 20.91 -9.95
N ILE A 247 14.61 20.12 -9.11
CA ILE A 247 13.97 19.32 -8.05
C ILE A 247 13.17 20.23 -7.12
N GLY A 248 13.74 21.33 -6.63
CA GLY A 248 13.07 22.27 -5.73
C GLY A 248 11.78 22.86 -6.31
N VAL A 249 11.80 23.26 -7.59
CA VAL A 249 10.60 23.80 -8.27
C VAL A 249 9.52 22.72 -8.42
N LEU A 250 9.91 21.50 -8.80
CA LEU A 250 8.97 20.39 -9.00
C LEU A 250 8.42 19.84 -7.68
N MET A 251 9.14 19.98 -6.57
CA MET A 251 8.69 19.47 -5.26
C MET A 251 7.44 20.15 -4.75
N GLY A 252 7.26 21.45 -4.94
CA GLY A 252 6.14 22.22 -4.37
C GLY A 252 4.77 21.60 -4.67
N PRO A 253 4.38 21.44 -5.95
CA PRO A 253 3.09 20.81 -6.30
C PRO A 253 2.96 19.37 -5.80
N VAL A 254 4.05 18.59 -5.82
CA VAL A 254 4.02 17.18 -5.37
C VAL A 254 3.87 17.07 -3.86
N LEU A 255 4.53 17.96 -3.09
CA LEU A 255 4.35 18.06 -1.63
C LEU A 255 2.89 18.35 -1.27
N LEU A 256 2.25 19.30 -1.96
CA LEU A 256 0.83 19.62 -1.74
C LEU A 256 -0.06 18.42 -2.07
N GLY A 257 0.18 17.74 -3.18
CA GLY A 257 -0.57 16.54 -3.55
C GLY A 257 -0.45 15.43 -2.52
N ASN A 258 0.77 15.16 -2.03
CA ASN A 258 1.01 14.16 -0.99
C ASN A 258 0.38 14.58 0.35
N ALA A 259 0.45 15.87 0.73
CA ALA A 259 -0.18 16.37 1.94
C ALA A 259 -1.69 16.16 1.93
N VAL A 260 -2.36 16.46 0.81
CA VAL A 260 -3.79 16.20 0.64
C VAL A 260 -4.10 14.70 0.75
N ALA A 261 -3.27 13.83 0.14
CA ALA A 261 -3.45 12.38 0.25
C ALA A 261 -3.30 11.86 1.68
N GLN A 262 -2.41 12.46 2.50
CA GLN A 262 -2.23 12.10 3.90
C GLN A 262 -3.27 12.72 4.85
N ALA A 263 -3.97 13.77 4.42
CA ALA A 263 -4.99 14.43 5.25
C ALA A 263 -6.08 13.45 5.71
N TYR A 264 -6.45 12.48 4.87
CA TYR A 264 -7.40 11.43 5.23
C TYR A 264 -6.94 10.63 6.46
N VAL A 265 -5.69 10.13 6.44
CA VAL A 265 -5.13 9.33 7.56
C VAL A 265 -5.04 10.17 8.83
N PHE A 266 -4.67 11.43 8.70
CA PHE A 266 -4.60 12.37 9.81
C PHE A 266 -5.96 12.57 10.49
N ILE A 267 -7.00 12.85 9.69
CA ILE A 267 -8.37 13.06 10.16
C ILE A 267 -8.93 11.78 10.81
N GLU A 268 -8.70 10.63 10.18
CA GLU A 268 -9.11 9.33 10.74
C GLU A 268 -8.52 9.11 12.13
N ARG A 269 -7.23 9.46 12.35
CA ARG A 269 -6.58 9.34 13.67
C ARG A 269 -7.17 10.29 14.71
N ILE A 270 -7.46 11.53 14.33
CA ILE A 270 -8.12 12.49 15.22
C ILE A 270 -9.47 11.93 15.71
N ILE A 271 -10.30 11.45 14.80
CA ILE A 271 -11.62 10.92 15.17
C ILE A 271 -11.46 9.63 15.99
N ALA A 272 -10.59 8.72 15.56
CA ALA A 272 -10.36 7.44 16.23
C ALA A 272 -9.79 7.60 17.65
N SER A 273 -9.07 8.68 17.92
CA SER A 273 -8.52 8.95 19.25
C SER A 273 -9.58 9.15 20.35
N HIS A 274 -10.81 9.55 19.98
CA HIS A 274 -11.93 9.71 20.91
C HIS A 274 -12.68 8.41 21.20
N LEU A 275 -12.28 7.30 20.58
CA LEU A 275 -12.92 6.01 20.76
C LEU A 275 -12.31 5.24 21.93
N ALA A 276 -12.98 4.15 22.33
CA ALA A 276 -12.50 3.27 23.37
C ALA A 276 -11.10 2.70 23.07
N GLU A 277 -10.43 2.27 24.12
CA GLU A 277 -9.13 1.62 24.05
C GLU A 277 -9.15 0.44 23.07
N GLY A 278 -8.06 0.29 22.30
CA GLY A 278 -7.89 -0.77 21.32
C GLY A 278 -8.54 -0.54 19.96
N CYS A 279 -9.42 0.47 19.82
CA CYS A 279 -10.10 0.75 18.56
C CYS A 279 -9.14 1.16 17.44
N ILE A 280 -8.10 1.95 17.73
CA ILE A 280 -7.10 2.36 16.74
C ILE A 280 -6.26 1.15 16.27
N ALA A 281 -5.88 0.29 17.21
CA ALA A 281 -5.16 -0.95 16.92
C ALA A 281 -6.01 -1.91 16.09
N ALA A 282 -7.28 -2.11 16.48
CA ALA A 282 -8.24 -2.95 15.76
C ALA A 282 -8.46 -2.48 14.32
N LEU A 283 -8.65 -1.17 14.09
CA LEU A 283 -8.72 -0.59 12.75
C LEU A 283 -7.44 -0.86 11.94
N ASN A 284 -6.26 -0.76 12.57
CA ASN A 284 -4.99 -1.03 11.90
C ASN A 284 -4.86 -2.50 11.50
N PHE A 285 -5.17 -3.46 12.39
CA PHE A 285 -5.13 -4.89 12.07
C PHE A 285 -6.17 -5.27 11.01
N ALA A 286 -7.39 -4.76 11.12
CA ALA A 286 -8.45 -4.98 10.12
C ALA A 286 -8.04 -4.44 8.74
N ASN A 287 -7.44 -3.26 8.69
CA ASN A 287 -6.95 -2.65 7.44
C ASN A 287 -5.85 -3.50 6.79
N LYS A 288 -4.96 -4.13 7.57
CA LYS A 288 -3.93 -5.04 7.03
C LYS A 288 -4.55 -6.26 6.34
N LEU A 289 -5.56 -6.89 6.96
CA LEU A 289 -6.29 -8.01 6.36
C LEU A 289 -7.07 -7.59 5.10
N TYR A 290 -7.78 -6.47 5.17
CA TYR A 290 -8.54 -5.91 4.05
C TYR A 290 -7.67 -5.62 2.83
N LEU A 291 -6.46 -5.11 3.02
CA LEU A 291 -5.55 -4.79 1.92
C LEU A 291 -4.84 -6.00 1.31
N LEU A 292 -4.87 -7.19 1.93
CA LEU A 292 -4.21 -8.38 1.37
C LEU A 292 -4.76 -8.77 -0.02
N PRO A 293 -6.08 -8.98 -0.21
CA PRO A 293 -6.61 -9.29 -1.54
C PRO A 293 -6.41 -8.16 -2.55
N PHE A 294 -6.52 -6.90 -2.12
CA PHE A 294 -6.25 -5.75 -2.97
C PHE A 294 -4.82 -5.77 -3.52
N ASN A 295 -3.83 -5.93 -2.64
CA ASN A 295 -2.41 -5.94 -3.02
C ASN A 295 -2.04 -7.16 -3.86
N LEU A 296 -2.71 -8.30 -3.64
CA LEU A 296 -2.44 -9.53 -4.37
C LEU A 296 -3.03 -9.49 -5.79
N PHE A 297 -4.27 -9.06 -5.93
CA PHE A 297 -5.04 -9.15 -7.17
C PHE A 297 -5.15 -7.82 -7.90
N ALA A 298 -5.76 -6.81 -7.27
CA ALA A 298 -6.09 -5.57 -7.95
C ALA A 298 -4.86 -4.79 -8.39
N LEU A 299 -3.83 -4.70 -7.53
CA LEU A 299 -2.60 -3.98 -7.86
C LEU A 299 -1.85 -4.63 -9.02
N ALA A 300 -1.76 -5.98 -9.04
CA ALA A 300 -1.11 -6.71 -10.11
C ALA A 300 -1.80 -6.49 -11.47
N ILE A 301 -3.14 -6.54 -11.49
CA ILE A 301 -3.94 -6.26 -12.69
C ILE A 301 -3.68 -4.84 -13.18
N ASN A 302 -3.73 -3.85 -12.28
CA ASN A 302 -3.52 -2.44 -12.61
C ASN A 302 -2.16 -2.17 -13.24
N ILE A 303 -1.09 -2.82 -12.76
CA ILE A 303 0.25 -2.70 -13.34
C ILE A 303 0.29 -3.35 -14.73
N ALA A 304 -0.36 -4.50 -14.91
CA ALA A 304 -0.32 -5.26 -16.16
C ALA A 304 -1.08 -4.58 -17.31
N ILE A 305 -2.22 -3.92 -17.02
CA ILE A 305 -3.08 -3.32 -18.07
C ILE A 305 -2.65 -1.91 -18.50
N PHE A 306 -1.93 -1.17 -17.64
CA PHE A 306 -1.61 0.23 -17.89
C PHE A 306 -0.80 0.48 -19.17
N PRO A 307 0.26 -0.30 -19.52
CA PRO A 307 0.98 -0.11 -20.78
C PRO A 307 0.09 -0.27 -22.03
N THR A 308 -0.82 -1.25 -21.99
CA THR A 308 -1.78 -1.50 -23.08
C THR A 308 -2.77 -0.33 -23.20
N MET A 309 -3.29 0.18 -22.08
CA MET A 309 -4.16 1.35 -22.08
C MET A 309 -3.45 2.59 -22.68
N SER A 310 -2.20 2.83 -22.27
CA SER A 310 -1.39 3.95 -22.77
C SER A 310 -1.10 3.84 -24.25
N ALA A 311 -0.84 2.62 -24.76
CA ALA A 311 -0.64 2.38 -26.20
C ALA A 311 -1.92 2.65 -27.01
N HIS A 312 -3.09 2.20 -26.54
CA HIS A 312 -4.36 2.49 -27.19
C HIS A 312 -4.69 3.99 -27.22
N ALA A 313 -4.46 4.69 -26.11
CA ALA A 313 -4.66 6.12 -26.02
C ALA A 313 -3.71 6.91 -26.96
N ALA A 314 -2.44 6.53 -27.02
CA ALA A 314 -1.44 7.15 -27.91
C ALA A 314 -1.80 6.98 -29.40
N ASN A 315 -2.44 5.86 -29.75
CA ASN A 315 -2.93 5.59 -31.11
C ASN A 315 -4.33 6.17 -31.37
N ASN A 316 -4.92 6.95 -30.46
CA ASN A 316 -6.30 7.43 -30.53
C ASN A 316 -7.37 6.32 -30.67
N ASP A 317 -7.03 5.07 -30.34
CA ASP A 317 -7.98 3.96 -30.35
C ASP A 317 -8.78 3.91 -29.04
N LEU A 318 -9.72 4.86 -28.92
CA LEU A 318 -10.56 4.98 -27.73
C LEU A 318 -11.51 3.77 -27.56
N ALA A 319 -11.83 3.05 -28.64
CA ALA A 319 -12.65 1.85 -28.57
C ALA A 319 -11.89 0.70 -27.91
N ALA A 320 -10.63 0.48 -28.30
CA ALA A 320 -9.75 -0.50 -27.67
C ALA A 320 -9.41 -0.11 -26.23
N LEU A 321 -9.21 1.20 -25.94
CA LEU A 321 -9.01 1.68 -24.58
C LEU A 321 -10.21 1.37 -23.69
N ARG A 322 -11.45 1.61 -24.16
CA ARG A 322 -12.69 1.22 -23.45
C ARG A 322 -12.73 -0.29 -23.19
N LYS A 323 -12.46 -1.10 -24.22
CA LYS A 323 -12.48 -2.56 -24.10
C LYS A 323 -11.47 -3.05 -23.06
N THR A 324 -10.27 -2.51 -23.07
CA THR A 324 -9.21 -2.82 -22.08
C THR A 324 -9.63 -2.37 -20.68
N THR A 325 -10.25 -1.19 -20.54
CA THR A 325 -10.77 -0.69 -19.26
C THR A 325 -11.84 -1.61 -18.70
N PHE A 326 -12.82 -2.02 -19.53
CA PHE A 326 -13.87 -2.94 -19.10
C PHE A 326 -13.32 -4.33 -18.75
N GLY A 327 -12.36 -4.84 -19.54
CA GLY A 327 -11.67 -6.09 -19.23
C GLY A 327 -10.97 -6.04 -17.89
N GLY A 328 -10.28 -4.92 -17.59
CA GLY A 328 -9.64 -4.68 -16.29
C GLY A 328 -10.64 -4.65 -15.13
N LEU A 329 -11.77 -3.93 -15.28
CA LEU A 329 -12.84 -3.86 -14.27
C LEU A 329 -13.47 -5.23 -14.01
N LYS A 330 -13.76 -6.00 -15.06
CA LYS A 330 -14.31 -7.36 -14.95
C LYS A 330 -13.32 -8.29 -14.26
N LEU A 331 -12.02 -8.20 -14.59
CA LEU A 331 -10.98 -9.04 -13.99
C LEU A 331 -10.76 -8.70 -12.51
N VAL A 332 -10.76 -7.41 -12.16
CA VAL A 332 -10.74 -6.98 -10.75
C VAL A 332 -11.98 -7.52 -10.03
N GLY A 333 -13.18 -7.37 -10.62
CA GLY A 333 -14.41 -7.90 -10.03
C GLY A 333 -14.37 -9.41 -9.83
N LEU A 334 -13.87 -10.16 -10.81
CA LEU A 334 -13.75 -11.62 -10.75
C LEU A 334 -12.94 -12.12 -9.55
N LEU A 335 -11.92 -11.36 -9.13
CA LEU A 335 -11.04 -11.76 -8.04
C LEU A 335 -11.39 -11.09 -6.70
N THR A 336 -11.79 -9.81 -6.73
CA THR A 336 -12.01 -9.07 -5.48
C THR A 336 -13.42 -9.22 -4.91
N ILE A 337 -14.46 -9.44 -5.74
CA ILE A 337 -15.83 -9.65 -5.24
C ILE A 337 -15.93 -10.96 -4.45
N PRO A 338 -15.47 -12.13 -4.95
CA PRO A 338 -15.48 -13.35 -4.13
C PRO A 338 -14.56 -13.23 -2.90
N ALA A 339 -13.41 -12.54 -3.00
CA ALA A 339 -12.56 -12.28 -1.84
C ALA A 339 -13.27 -11.41 -0.79
N MET A 340 -14.07 -10.43 -1.23
CA MET A 340 -14.92 -9.60 -0.36
C MET A 340 -15.93 -10.47 0.40
N VAL A 341 -16.68 -11.31 -0.31
CA VAL A 341 -17.70 -12.19 0.29
C VAL A 341 -17.04 -13.20 1.24
N TRP A 342 -15.91 -13.79 0.85
CA TRP A 342 -15.13 -14.69 1.67
C TRP A 342 -14.68 -14.04 2.99
N LEU A 343 -14.13 -12.81 2.92
CA LEU A 343 -13.72 -12.05 4.10
C LEU A 343 -14.90 -11.64 4.99
N ILE A 344 -16.09 -11.35 4.43
CA ILE A 344 -17.27 -11.03 5.22
C ILE A 344 -17.76 -12.27 5.99
N VAL A 345 -17.90 -13.40 5.28
CA VAL A 345 -18.49 -14.61 5.87
C VAL A 345 -17.57 -15.27 6.90
N LEU A 346 -16.27 -15.23 6.64
CA LEU A 346 -15.24 -15.80 7.53
C LEU A 346 -14.47 -14.74 8.31
N ALA A 347 -15.01 -13.52 8.50
CA ALA A 347 -14.30 -12.43 9.15
C ALA A 347 -13.75 -12.85 10.53
N GLU A 348 -14.62 -13.34 11.41
CA GLU A 348 -14.22 -13.78 12.76
C GLU A 348 -13.26 -14.97 12.73
N PRO A 349 -13.55 -16.10 12.04
CA PRO A 349 -12.60 -17.21 11.92
C PRO A 349 -11.22 -16.80 11.37
N ILE A 350 -11.19 -15.89 10.40
CA ILE A 350 -9.93 -15.40 9.82
C ILE A 350 -9.16 -14.53 10.80
N VAL A 351 -9.82 -13.59 11.48
CA VAL A 351 -9.18 -12.74 12.51
C VAL A 351 -8.66 -13.60 13.63
N ARG A 352 -9.48 -14.54 14.12
CA ARG A 352 -9.14 -15.50 15.18
C ARG A 352 -7.93 -16.36 14.78
N LEU A 353 -7.99 -16.98 13.60
CA LEU A 353 -6.88 -17.79 13.07
C LEU A 353 -5.60 -16.99 12.89
N THR A 354 -5.72 -15.72 12.50
CA THR A 354 -4.57 -14.88 12.14
C THR A 354 -3.92 -14.26 13.37
N PHE A 355 -4.71 -13.71 14.29
CA PHE A 355 -4.22 -12.82 15.34
C PHE A 355 -4.47 -13.33 16.76
N GLU A 356 -5.51 -14.14 17.02
CA GLU A 356 -5.89 -14.52 18.38
C GLU A 356 -4.86 -15.45 19.02
N ARG A 357 -3.82 -14.82 19.56
CA ARG A 357 -2.73 -15.49 20.30
C ARG A 357 -2.12 -14.53 21.31
N GLY A 358 -1.70 -15.03 22.46
CA GLY A 358 -1.03 -14.24 23.49
C GLY A 358 -1.90 -13.11 24.01
N ALA A 359 -1.47 -11.86 23.84
CA ALA A 359 -2.20 -10.68 24.30
C ALA A 359 -3.39 -10.29 23.40
N PHE A 360 -3.53 -10.89 22.21
CA PHE A 360 -4.67 -10.66 21.34
C PHE A 360 -5.79 -11.65 21.69
N ASP A 361 -6.69 -11.23 22.53
CA ASP A 361 -7.78 -12.01 23.12
C ASP A 361 -9.06 -11.98 22.26
N ASP A 362 -10.13 -12.60 22.80
CA ASP A 362 -11.45 -12.62 22.15
C ASP A 362 -12.07 -11.22 22.00
N HIS A 363 -11.82 -10.31 22.94
CA HIS A 363 -12.25 -8.91 22.83
C HIS A 363 -11.55 -8.22 21.65
N SER A 364 -10.24 -8.39 21.52
CA SER A 364 -9.44 -7.91 20.38
C SER A 364 -9.93 -8.46 19.04
N THR A 365 -10.31 -9.76 19.05
CA THR A 365 -10.91 -10.44 17.90
C THR A 365 -12.23 -9.78 17.51
N GLY A 366 -13.11 -9.52 18.48
CA GLY A 366 -14.39 -8.86 18.26
C GLY A 366 -14.24 -7.47 17.65
N LEU A 367 -13.39 -6.62 18.24
CA LEU A 367 -13.12 -5.26 17.71
C LEU A 367 -12.58 -5.31 16.28
N THR A 368 -11.62 -6.18 16.01
CA THR A 368 -10.98 -6.28 14.69
C THR A 368 -11.94 -6.84 13.64
N THR A 369 -12.73 -7.86 13.99
CA THR A 369 -13.76 -8.44 13.11
C THR A 369 -14.81 -7.42 12.74
N PHE A 370 -15.28 -6.63 13.70
CA PHE A 370 -16.27 -5.58 13.47
C PHE A 370 -15.74 -4.53 12.47
N ALA A 371 -14.53 -4.04 12.65
CA ALA A 371 -13.90 -3.11 11.70
C ALA A 371 -13.70 -3.74 10.31
N LEU A 372 -13.21 -5.00 10.25
CA LEU A 372 -12.96 -5.73 9.01
C LEU A 372 -14.24 -5.87 8.17
N SER A 373 -15.34 -6.23 8.82
CA SER A 373 -16.64 -6.43 8.15
C SER A 373 -17.10 -5.20 7.38
N PHE A 374 -16.78 -4.00 7.85
CA PHE A 374 -17.10 -2.76 7.15
C PHE A 374 -16.06 -2.35 6.11
N TYR A 375 -14.76 -2.47 6.41
CA TYR A 375 -13.72 -2.14 5.42
C TYR A 375 -13.86 -2.94 4.14
N VAL A 376 -14.19 -4.21 4.25
CA VAL A 376 -14.27 -5.14 3.12
C VAL A 376 -15.30 -4.71 2.08
N LEU A 377 -16.36 -3.98 2.45
CA LEU A 377 -17.38 -3.44 1.54
C LEU A 377 -16.80 -2.45 0.50
N GLY A 378 -15.60 -1.92 0.74
CA GLY A 378 -14.87 -1.06 -0.19
C GLY A 378 -13.87 -1.79 -1.10
N LEU A 379 -13.67 -3.11 -0.94
CA LEU A 379 -12.57 -3.84 -1.57
C LEU A 379 -12.62 -3.81 -3.11
N PHE A 380 -13.78 -4.14 -3.68
CA PHE A 380 -13.98 -4.07 -5.13
C PHE A 380 -13.83 -2.65 -5.65
N ALA A 381 -14.45 -1.70 -4.97
CA ALA A 381 -14.45 -0.30 -5.37
C ALA A 381 -13.03 0.29 -5.40
N LEU A 382 -12.20 -0.03 -4.41
CA LEU A 382 -10.80 0.39 -4.36
C LEU A 382 -10.01 -0.14 -5.56
N GLY A 383 -10.19 -1.43 -5.90
CA GLY A 383 -9.53 -2.04 -7.06
C GLY A 383 -10.01 -1.49 -8.39
N ALA A 384 -11.31 -1.34 -8.54
CA ALA A 384 -11.96 -0.82 -9.74
C ALA A 384 -11.63 0.66 -9.99
N PHE A 385 -11.62 1.49 -8.94
CA PHE A 385 -11.20 2.88 -9.04
C PHE A 385 -9.77 3.01 -9.58
N ASN A 386 -8.85 2.16 -9.14
CA ASN A 386 -7.48 2.17 -9.66
C ASN A 386 -7.42 1.89 -11.17
N VAL A 387 -8.27 0.98 -11.70
CA VAL A 387 -8.38 0.73 -13.15
C VAL A 387 -8.86 1.98 -13.89
N LEU A 388 -9.94 2.63 -13.40
CA LEU A 388 -10.47 3.85 -14.02
C LEU A 388 -9.46 5.00 -13.96
N ASN A 389 -8.71 5.10 -12.85
CA ASN A 389 -7.67 6.10 -12.67
C ASN A 389 -6.55 5.94 -13.71
N ARG A 390 -6.16 4.69 -14.05
CA ARG A 390 -5.20 4.41 -15.13
C ARG A 390 -5.73 4.84 -16.50
N ALA A 391 -7.04 4.69 -16.75
CA ALA A 391 -7.65 5.16 -18.00
C ALA A 391 -7.61 6.70 -18.11
N PHE A 392 -7.89 7.43 -17.04
CA PHE A 392 -7.72 8.89 -17.01
C PHE A 392 -6.26 9.30 -17.30
N TYR A 393 -5.29 8.63 -16.66
CA TYR A 393 -3.87 8.93 -16.91
C TYR A 393 -3.44 8.60 -18.33
N ALA A 394 -3.94 7.53 -18.93
CA ALA A 394 -3.70 7.22 -20.34
C ALA A 394 -4.25 8.31 -21.28
N LEU A 395 -5.36 8.94 -20.90
CA LEU A 395 -5.95 10.09 -21.60
C LEU A 395 -5.28 11.45 -21.25
N HIS A 396 -4.16 11.43 -20.54
CA HIS A 396 -3.44 12.63 -20.03
C HIS A 396 -4.28 13.53 -19.11
N ASP A 397 -5.39 13.00 -18.54
CA ASP A 397 -6.19 13.73 -17.57
C ASP A 397 -5.80 13.35 -16.15
N THR A 398 -5.00 14.19 -15.52
CA THR A 398 -4.63 14.07 -14.11
C THR A 398 -5.53 14.89 -13.19
N ARG A 399 -6.28 15.85 -13.73
CA ARG A 399 -7.09 16.78 -12.92
C ARG A 399 -8.36 16.14 -12.39
N THR A 400 -9.08 15.41 -13.24
CA THR A 400 -10.34 14.77 -12.84
C THR A 400 -10.17 13.79 -11.68
N PRO A 401 -9.21 12.85 -11.69
CA PRO A 401 -8.97 11.97 -10.54
C PRO A 401 -8.63 12.72 -9.24
N VAL A 402 -7.87 13.79 -9.32
CA VAL A 402 -7.54 14.60 -8.14
C VAL A 402 -8.79 15.28 -7.56
N LEU A 403 -9.62 15.88 -8.40
CA LEU A 403 -10.88 16.51 -7.95
C LEU A 403 -11.84 15.49 -7.32
N ILE A 404 -11.97 14.31 -7.93
CA ILE A 404 -12.76 13.21 -7.37
C ILE A 404 -12.21 12.82 -5.99
N SER A 405 -10.89 12.67 -5.87
CA SER A 405 -10.25 12.30 -4.60
C SER A 405 -10.46 13.36 -3.51
N ILE A 406 -10.37 14.64 -3.83
CA ILE A 406 -10.66 15.73 -2.87
C ILE A 406 -12.11 15.65 -2.39
N PHE A 407 -13.06 15.53 -3.32
CA PHE A 407 -14.47 15.43 -2.96
C PHE A 407 -14.76 14.20 -2.09
N THR A 408 -14.17 13.06 -2.41
CA THR A 408 -14.39 11.83 -1.64
C THR A 408 -13.70 11.85 -0.28
N VAL A 409 -12.59 12.58 -0.09
CA VAL A 409 -12.02 12.82 1.23
C VAL A 409 -12.98 13.64 2.10
N LEU A 410 -13.59 14.70 1.56
CA LEU A 410 -14.59 15.49 2.28
C LEU A 410 -15.83 14.67 2.61
N PHE A 411 -16.30 13.87 1.67
CA PHE A 411 -17.41 12.94 1.91
C PHE A 411 -17.08 11.91 2.99
N ASN A 412 -15.85 11.33 2.94
CA ASN A 412 -15.39 10.41 3.98
C ASN A 412 -15.41 11.06 5.35
N LEU A 413 -14.88 12.29 5.47
CA LEU A 413 -14.90 13.04 6.73
C LEU A 413 -16.34 13.23 7.24
N ALA A 414 -17.24 13.65 6.39
CA ALA A 414 -18.65 13.83 6.77
C ALA A 414 -19.29 12.52 7.26
N MET A 415 -19.07 11.42 6.51
CA MET A 415 -19.58 10.10 6.88
C MET A 415 -18.92 9.57 8.16
N ALA A 416 -17.62 9.77 8.34
CA ALA A 416 -16.91 9.37 9.55
C ALA A 416 -17.49 10.06 10.79
N LEU A 417 -17.73 11.38 10.73
CA LEU A 417 -18.30 12.15 11.85
C LEU A 417 -19.75 11.73 12.18
N ILE A 418 -20.52 11.29 11.19
CA ILE A 418 -21.89 10.80 11.39
C ILE A 418 -21.86 9.37 11.94
N LEU A 419 -21.16 8.47 11.25
CA LEU A 419 -21.21 7.03 11.53
C LEU A 419 -20.48 6.64 12.80
N VAL A 420 -19.46 7.40 13.22
CA VAL A 420 -18.74 7.14 14.47
C VAL A 420 -19.66 7.19 15.69
N ARG A 421 -20.69 8.01 15.66
CA ARG A 421 -21.67 8.15 16.74
C ARG A 421 -22.52 6.89 16.96
N TYR A 422 -22.76 6.12 15.90
CA TYR A 422 -23.62 4.93 15.92
C TYR A 422 -22.82 3.62 15.93
N LEU A 423 -21.69 3.59 15.20
CA LEU A 423 -20.92 2.39 14.93
C LEU A 423 -19.49 2.45 15.50
N GLN A 424 -19.16 3.48 16.27
CA GLN A 424 -17.82 3.68 16.84
C GLN A 424 -16.73 3.48 15.75
N HIS A 425 -15.70 2.66 16.01
CA HIS A 425 -14.61 2.39 15.07
C HIS A 425 -15.09 1.69 13.77
N GLY A 426 -16.17 0.88 13.83
CA GLY A 426 -16.80 0.34 12.62
C GLY A 426 -17.37 1.43 11.71
N GLY A 427 -17.80 2.57 12.28
CA GLY A 427 -18.25 3.74 11.53
C GLY A 427 -17.15 4.37 10.69
N LEU A 428 -15.91 4.41 11.18
CA LEU A 428 -14.75 4.87 10.41
C LEU A 428 -14.44 3.92 9.24
N ALA A 429 -14.47 2.61 9.51
CA ALA A 429 -14.28 1.59 8.47
C ALA A 429 -15.37 1.66 7.39
N LEU A 430 -16.64 1.85 7.77
CA LEU A 430 -17.74 2.01 6.85
C LEU A 430 -17.66 3.31 6.04
N ALA A 431 -17.27 4.42 6.67
CA ALA A 431 -17.06 5.69 5.97
C ALA A 431 -15.98 5.55 4.88
N ALA A 432 -14.88 4.85 5.18
CA ALA A 432 -13.83 4.55 4.20
C ALA A 432 -14.36 3.68 3.04
N ALA A 433 -15.15 2.67 3.33
CA ALA A 433 -15.76 1.82 2.31
C ALA A 433 -16.76 2.61 1.42
N LEU A 434 -17.60 3.46 2.02
CA LEU A 434 -18.53 4.32 1.28
C LEU A 434 -17.79 5.32 0.40
N ALA A 435 -16.71 5.93 0.91
CA ALA A 435 -15.87 6.83 0.14
C ALA A 435 -15.19 6.13 -1.05
N ALA A 436 -14.71 4.89 -0.87
CA ALA A 436 -14.17 4.09 -1.97
C ALA A 436 -15.23 3.80 -3.06
N ASN A 437 -16.45 3.47 -2.65
CA ASN A 437 -17.56 3.25 -3.56
C ASN A 437 -17.95 4.54 -4.30
N LEU A 438 -17.99 5.68 -3.61
CA LEU A 438 -18.25 6.98 -4.23
C LEU A 438 -17.14 7.35 -5.24
N ASN A 439 -15.87 7.11 -4.90
CA ASN A 439 -14.75 7.28 -5.83
C ASN A 439 -14.97 6.50 -7.13
N LEU A 440 -15.37 5.23 -7.02
CA LEU A 440 -15.67 4.38 -8.18
C LEU A 440 -16.83 4.96 -9.01
N ILE A 441 -17.92 5.34 -8.36
CA ILE A 441 -19.12 5.88 -9.02
C ILE A 441 -18.77 7.17 -9.77
N LEU A 442 -18.10 8.11 -9.13
CA LEU A 442 -17.71 9.38 -9.74
C LEU A 442 -16.72 9.15 -10.89
N ALA A 443 -15.70 8.30 -10.70
CA ALA A 443 -14.75 7.98 -11.77
C ALA A 443 -15.44 7.34 -12.98
N TYR A 444 -16.38 6.43 -12.75
CA TYR A 444 -17.19 5.84 -13.81
C TYR A 444 -18.02 6.91 -14.54
N TYR A 445 -18.68 7.80 -13.80
CA TYR A 445 -19.50 8.86 -14.36
C TYR A 445 -18.69 9.84 -15.22
N PHE A 446 -17.55 10.31 -14.74
CA PHE A 446 -16.71 11.27 -15.46
C PHE A 446 -15.89 10.65 -16.61
N LEU A 447 -15.60 9.33 -16.57
CA LEU A 447 -14.90 8.67 -17.67
C LEU A 447 -15.85 8.31 -18.82
N ARG A 448 -17.12 8.03 -18.52
CA ARG A 448 -18.13 7.61 -19.50
C ARG A 448 -18.22 8.50 -20.75
N PRO A 449 -18.30 9.84 -20.68
CA PRO A 449 -18.42 10.68 -21.87
C PRO A 449 -17.14 10.76 -22.73
N ARG A 450 -15.99 10.30 -22.19
CA ARG A 450 -14.69 10.37 -22.87
C ARG A 450 -14.38 9.17 -23.74
N LEU A 451 -15.11 8.09 -23.56
CA LEU A 451 -14.90 6.84 -24.30
C LEU A 451 -16.14 6.51 -25.13
N PRO A 452 -15.97 6.21 -26.44
CA PRO A 452 -17.10 5.99 -27.35
C PRO A 452 -17.85 4.70 -27.00
N ASN A 453 -19.13 4.65 -27.37
CA ASN A 453 -19.98 3.47 -27.24
C ASN A 453 -19.97 2.84 -25.84
N TRP A 454 -20.00 3.66 -24.79
CA TRP A 454 -20.02 3.22 -23.40
C TRP A 454 -21.35 2.52 -23.06
N ARG A 455 -21.39 1.21 -23.30
CA ARG A 455 -22.58 0.38 -23.01
C ARG A 455 -22.44 -0.24 -21.63
N GLY A 456 -23.11 0.31 -20.62
CA GLY A 456 -23.06 -0.20 -19.24
C GLY A 456 -23.41 -1.70 -19.14
N ARG A 457 -24.30 -2.23 -20.00
CA ARG A 457 -24.69 -3.64 -20.01
C ARG A 457 -23.50 -4.59 -20.23
N GLU A 458 -22.51 -4.18 -21.04
CA GLU A 458 -21.29 -4.98 -21.29
C GLU A 458 -20.42 -5.14 -20.03
N LEU A 459 -20.55 -4.25 -19.06
CA LEU A 459 -19.86 -4.27 -17.79
C LEU A 459 -20.71 -4.88 -16.67
N PHE A 460 -21.95 -4.39 -16.52
CA PHE A 460 -22.79 -4.76 -15.38
C PHE A 460 -23.38 -6.17 -15.47
N ALA A 461 -23.64 -6.70 -16.67
CA ALA A 461 -24.16 -8.06 -16.81
C ALA A 461 -23.14 -9.13 -16.36
N PRO A 462 -21.84 -9.11 -16.78
CA PRO A 462 -20.85 -10.00 -16.23
C PRO A 462 -20.59 -9.80 -14.73
N LEU A 463 -20.53 -8.56 -14.27
CA LEU A 463 -20.35 -8.27 -12.83
C LEU A 463 -21.53 -8.80 -12.01
N GLY A 464 -22.77 -8.68 -12.49
CA GLY A 464 -23.94 -9.24 -11.83
C GLY A 464 -23.86 -10.76 -11.67
N LYS A 465 -23.39 -11.49 -12.71
CA LYS A 465 -23.14 -12.94 -12.61
C LYS A 465 -22.06 -13.26 -11.56
N ILE A 466 -20.98 -12.45 -11.53
CA ILE A 466 -19.89 -12.60 -10.53
C ILE A 466 -20.43 -12.38 -9.13
N VAL A 467 -21.25 -11.35 -8.91
CA VAL A 467 -21.89 -11.07 -7.61
C VAL A 467 -22.78 -12.22 -7.16
N LEU A 468 -23.62 -12.74 -8.07
CA LEU A 468 -24.50 -13.88 -7.77
C LEU A 468 -23.68 -15.15 -7.46
N ALA A 469 -22.66 -15.46 -8.26
CA ALA A 469 -21.77 -16.60 -8.00
C ALA A 469 -21.07 -16.47 -6.65
N SER A 470 -20.60 -15.24 -6.31
CA SER A 470 -19.97 -14.96 -5.04
C SER A 470 -20.94 -15.05 -3.87
N GLY A 471 -22.20 -14.65 -4.05
CA GLY A 471 -23.25 -14.82 -3.05
C GLY A 471 -23.54 -16.29 -2.75
N ILE A 472 -23.67 -17.13 -3.79
CA ILE A 472 -23.88 -18.57 -3.64
C ILE A 472 -22.65 -19.23 -2.98
N MET A 473 -21.44 -18.83 -3.39
CA MET A 473 -20.20 -19.22 -2.73
C MET A 473 -20.24 -18.87 -1.23
N GLY A 474 -20.63 -17.64 -0.90
CA GLY A 474 -20.72 -17.18 0.49
C GLY A 474 -21.70 -17.98 1.32
N ALA A 475 -22.86 -18.31 0.78
CA ALA A 475 -23.83 -19.20 1.42
C ALA A 475 -23.24 -20.60 1.66
N GLY A 476 -22.54 -21.16 0.68
CA GLY A 476 -21.85 -22.44 0.82
C GLY A 476 -20.76 -22.42 1.90
N ILE A 477 -19.96 -21.35 1.93
CA ILE A 477 -18.95 -21.13 2.98
C ILE A 477 -19.61 -21.04 4.36
N TRP A 478 -20.66 -20.27 4.51
CA TRP A 478 -21.37 -20.06 5.77
C TRP A 478 -21.95 -21.37 6.31
N VAL A 479 -22.64 -22.15 5.46
CA VAL A 479 -23.19 -23.46 5.85
C VAL A 479 -22.08 -24.40 6.29
N THR A 480 -21.02 -24.52 5.48
CA THR A 480 -19.87 -25.40 5.77
C THR A 480 -19.19 -25.00 7.08
N ALA A 481 -18.95 -23.71 7.29
CA ALA A 481 -18.33 -23.20 8.52
C ALA A 481 -19.21 -23.48 9.74
N ARG A 482 -20.53 -23.26 9.66
CA ARG A 482 -21.46 -23.59 10.73
C ARG A 482 -21.49 -25.08 11.09
N CYS A 483 -21.55 -25.95 10.08
CA CYS A 483 -21.51 -27.39 10.29
C CYS A 483 -20.20 -27.82 10.98
N LEU A 484 -19.06 -27.28 10.56
CA LEU A 484 -17.76 -27.62 11.14
C LEU A 484 -17.64 -27.12 12.59
N ILE A 485 -18.11 -25.91 12.90
CA ILE A 485 -18.12 -25.38 14.27
C ILE A 485 -18.99 -26.28 15.19
N GLN A 486 -20.15 -26.75 14.71
CA GLN A 486 -21.00 -27.67 15.48
C GLN A 486 -20.33 -29.04 15.67
N LEU A 487 -19.69 -29.60 14.63
CA LEU A 487 -18.97 -30.88 14.69
C LEU A 487 -17.76 -30.83 15.62
N THR A 488 -17.08 -29.69 15.71
CA THR A 488 -15.93 -29.50 16.61
C THR A 488 -16.34 -29.11 18.04
N GLY A 489 -17.65 -29.10 18.35
CA GLY A 489 -18.17 -28.71 19.65
C GLY A 489 -17.89 -27.27 20.04
N GLY A 490 -17.71 -26.35 19.04
CA GLY A 490 -17.34 -24.94 19.29
C GLY A 490 -15.88 -24.76 19.73
N SER A 491 -15.04 -25.75 19.53
CA SER A 491 -13.62 -25.70 19.89
C SER A 491 -12.93 -24.52 19.22
N THR A 492 -12.28 -23.67 20.02
CA THR A 492 -11.52 -22.50 19.56
C THR A 492 -10.04 -22.82 19.29
N GLY A 493 -9.66 -24.09 19.39
CA GLY A 493 -8.28 -24.54 19.16
C GLY A 493 -7.79 -24.23 17.74
N LEU A 494 -6.50 -23.98 17.58
CA LEU A 494 -5.86 -23.62 16.30
C LEU A 494 -6.19 -24.61 15.17
N MET A 495 -6.20 -25.92 15.47
CA MET A 495 -6.51 -26.98 14.50
C MET A 495 -7.95 -26.90 14.01
N ALA A 496 -8.91 -26.66 14.94
CA ALA A 496 -10.32 -26.53 14.58
C ALA A 496 -10.55 -25.30 13.68
N GLN A 497 -9.88 -24.19 13.98
CA GLN A 497 -9.94 -22.97 13.16
C GLN A 497 -9.31 -23.17 11.78
N LEU A 498 -8.14 -23.82 11.69
CA LEU A 498 -7.50 -24.17 10.42
C LEU A 498 -8.40 -25.07 9.56
N LEU A 499 -9.01 -26.07 10.15
CA LEU A 499 -9.96 -26.95 9.46
C LEU A 499 -11.20 -26.19 9.00
N THR A 500 -11.78 -25.36 9.87
CA THR A 500 -12.97 -24.56 9.54
C THR A 500 -12.68 -23.59 8.38
N VAL A 501 -11.65 -22.79 8.50
CA VAL A 501 -11.29 -21.81 7.45
C VAL A 501 -10.83 -22.53 6.18
N GLY A 502 -10.00 -23.58 6.30
CA GLY A 502 -9.45 -24.30 5.16
C GLY A 502 -10.52 -25.04 4.35
N ILE A 503 -11.36 -25.83 5.02
CA ILE A 503 -12.42 -26.61 4.36
C ILE A 503 -13.49 -25.67 3.79
N ALA A 504 -14.00 -24.71 4.57
CA ALA A 504 -15.01 -23.78 4.10
C ALA A 504 -14.52 -22.95 2.92
N SER A 505 -13.25 -22.50 2.93
CA SER A 505 -12.65 -21.80 1.80
C SER A 505 -12.51 -22.68 0.57
N SER A 506 -12.12 -23.94 0.74
CA SER A 506 -11.99 -24.89 -0.37
C SER A 506 -13.34 -25.19 -1.02
N VAL A 507 -14.38 -25.44 -0.22
CA VAL A 507 -15.75 -25.64 -0.71
C VAL A 507 -16.24 -24.39 -1.43
N GLY A 508 -16.04 -23.22 -0.85
CA GLY A 508 -16.40 -21.96 -1.50
C GLY A 508 -15.70 -21.75 -2.84
N LEU A 509 -14.39 -22.02 -2.90
CA LEU A 509 -13.63 -21.90 -4.14
C LEU A 509 -14.13 -22.85 -5.23
N ILE A 510 -14.45 -24.10 -4.88
CA ILE A 510 -15.00 -25.09 -5.81
C ILE A 510 -16.37 -24.63 -6.34
N ILE A 511 -17.25 -24.16 -5.47
CA ILE A 511 -18.56 -23.62 -5.85
C ILE A 511 -18.38 -22.43 -6.80
N TYR A 512 -17.52 -21.49 -6.45
CA TYR A 512 -17.30 -20.28 -7.25
C TYR A 512 -16.74 -20.62 -8.64
N LEU A 513 -15.69 -21.42 -8.70
CA LEU A 513 -15.07 -21.80 -9.98
C LEU A 513 -16.02 -22.63 -10.84
N GLY A 514 -16.82 -23.53 -10.24
CA GLY A 514 -17.86 -24.29 -10.92
C GLY A 514 -18.93 -23.39 -11.54
N LEU A 515 -19.41 -22.39 -10.79
CA LEU A 515 -20.40 -21.43 -11.27
C LEU A 515 -19.84 -20.53 -12.38
N ILE A 516 -18.62 -20.03 -12.24
CA ILE A 516 -17.95 -19.21 -13.27
C ILE A 516 -17.72 -20.03 -14.54
N TRP A 517 -17.33 -21.30 -14.42
CA TRP A 517 -17.18 -22.20 -15.56
C TRP A 517 -18.51 -22.47 -16.26
N TRP A 518 -19.59 -22.70 -15.51
CA TRP A 518 -20.93 -23.01 -16.04
C TRP A 518 -21.61 -21.78 -16.67
N TRP A 519 -21.60 -20.61 -15.97
CA TRP A 519 -22.30 -19.40 -16.41
C TRP A 519 -21.53 -18.59 -17.46
N LYS A 520 -20.23 -18.85 -17.61
CA LYS A 520 -19.34 -18.13 -18.54
C LYS A 520 -19.70 -16.65 -18.57
N PRO A 521 -19.44 -15.90 -17.51
CA PRO A 521 -19.91 -14.51 -17.37
C PRO A 521 -19.48 -13.64 -18.55
N ASP A 522 -18.34 -13.94 -19.17
CA ASP A 522 -17.81 -13.27 -20.35
C ASP A 522 -16.79 -14.21 -21.04
N GLU A 523 -17.01 -14.54 -22.31
CA GLU A 523 -16.10 -15.41 -23.08
C GLU A 523 -14.70 -14.78 -23.24
N GLU A 524 -14.63 -13.44 -23.42
CA GLU A 524 -13.36 -12.73 -23.53
C GLU A 524 -12.57 -12.82 -22.22
N LEU A 525 -13.24 -12.74 -21.07
CA LEU A 525 -12.63 -12.83 -19.76
C LEU A 525 -12.08 -14.23 -19.48
N VAL A 526 -12.83 -15.28 -19.85
CA VAL A 526 -12.39 -16.67 -19.75
C VAL A 526 -11.16 -16.91 -20.64
N GLU A 527 -11.18 -16.39 -21.86
CA GLU A 527 -10.05 -16.49 -22.78
C GLU A 527 -8.82 -15.72 -22.26
N MET A 528 -9.02 -14.52 -21.68
CA MET A 528 -7.93 -13.73 -21.09
C MET A 528 -7.28 -14.48 -19.92
N VAL A 529 -8.05 -15.05 -19.01
CA VAL A 529 -7.55 -15.87 -17.89
C VAL A 529 -6.82 -17.10 -18.40
N ARG A 530 -7.36 -17.79 -19.42
CA ARG A 530 -6.72 -18.94 -20.05
C ARG A 530 -5.38 -18.57 -20.69
N LYS A 531 -5.32 -17.46 -21.44
CA LYS A 531 -4.07 -16.94 -22.04
C LYS A 531 -3.05 -16.54 -20.99
N MET A 532 -3.47 -15.93 -19.88
CA MET A 532 -2.59 -15.61 -18.76
C MET A 532 -2.05 -16.88 -18.11
N GLY A 533 -2.90 -17.88 -17.85
CA GLY A 533 -2.49 -19.17 -17.31
C GLY A 533 -1.51 -19.91 -18.23
N GLN A 534 -1.77 -19.95 -19.53
CA GLN A 534 -0.87 -20.55 -20.51
C GLN A 534 0.50 -19.84 -20.56
N ARG A 535 0.53 -18.53 -20.50
CA ARG A 535 1.79 -17.76 -20.45
C ARG A 535 2.60 -18.03 -19.17
N VAL A 536 1.93 -18.22 -18.04
CA VAL A 536 2.58 -18.59 -16.78
C VAL A 536 3.15 -20.00 -16.88
N VAL A 537 2.38 -20.97 -17.36
CA VAL A 537 2.82 -22.37 -17.54
C VAL A 537 3.96 -22.48 -18.55
N GLN A 538 3.89 -21.76 -19.68
CA GLN A 538 4.98 -21.72 -20.66
C GLN A 538 6.26 -21.08 -20.08
N ARG A 539 6.13 -20.06 -19.20
CA ARG A 539 7.28 -19.43 -18.53
C ARG A 539 7.90 -20.29 -17.43
N VAL A 540 7.14 -21.23 -16.86
CA VAL A 540 7.65 -22.16 -15.82
C VAL A 540 8.31 -23.38 -16.47
N ARG A 541 7.93 -23.73 -17.73
CA ARG A 541 8.48 -24.89 -18.47
C ARG A 541 9.67 -24.54 -19.38
N GLY A 542 9.94 -23.27 -19.65
CA GLY A 542 11.13 -22.78 -20.38
C GLY A 542 12.04 -22.01 -19.49
#